data_b60ec621553f44b05fd22844805f3bce
#
_entry.id   b60ec621553f44b05fd22844805f3bce
#
_cell.length_a   1.000
_cell.length_b   1.000
_cell.length_c   1.000
_cell.angle_alpha   90.00
_cell.angle_beta   90.00
_cell.angle_gamma   90.00
#
_symmetry.space_group_name_H-M   'P 1'
#
loop_
_entity.id
_entity.type
_entity.pdbx_description
1 polymer ?
#
loop_
_entity_poly.entity_id
_entity_poly.type
_entity_poly.pdbx_seq_one_letter_code
_entity_poly.pdbx_strand_id
1 'polypeptide(L)'
;MVDLPPALPLDRIGALDGVHTYPMGTPFEHRSLPPTALRPENDVHKFLTTGQVRVLVAITPAWFGRPGGGIRFTLQEPATGLRDLVASGRLLRVQVVG
;
A
#
# COMPACT_ATOMS: atom_id res chain seq x y z
N MET A 1 -10.54 -5.93 11.54
CA MET A 1 -9.75 -4.70 11.57
C MET A 1 -8.50 -4.90 12.40
N VAL A 2 -7.37 -4.43 11.92
CA VAL A 2 -6.07 -4.63 12.57
C VAL A 2 -5.35 -3.29 12.67
N ASP A 3 -4.77 -3.01 13.83
CA ASP A 3 -3.83 -1.91 13.99
C ASP A 3 -2.44 -2.41 13.58
N LEU A 4 -1.84 -1.75 12.60
CA LEU A 4 -0.49 -2.13 12.16
C LEU A 4 0.54 -1.75 13.21
N PRO A 5 1.53 -2.64 13.49
CA PRO A 5 2.60 -2.31 14.43
C PRO A 5 3.45 -1.17 13.89
N PRO A 6 4.18 -0.43 14.76
CA PRO A 6 5.07 0.62 14.29
C PRO A 6 6.26 0.05 13.50
N ALA A 7 6.84 0.89 12.64
CA ALA A 7 8.01 0.57 11.82
C ALA A 7 7.81 -0.59 10.83
N LEU A 8 6.58 -0.86 10.41
CA LEU A 8 6.28 -1.83 9.36
C LEU A 8 6.45 -1.17 8.00
N PRO A 9 7.33 -1.68 7.12
CA PRO A 9 7.50 -1.13 5.78
C PRO A 9 6.32 -1.49 4.87
N LEU A 10 5.76 -0.49 4.21
CA LEU A 10 4.68 -0.64 3.24
C LEU A 10 5.06 0.03 1.93
N ASP A 11 4.43 -0.40 0.83
CA ASP A 11 4.53 0.31 -0.43
C ASP A 11 3.18 0.37 -1.15
N ARG A 12 3.12 1.24 -2.17
CA ARG A 12 1.99 1.39 -3.07
C ARG A 12 2.47 1.77 -4.46
N ILE A 13 1.89 1.14 -5.47
CA ILE A 13 2.07 1.55 -6.87
C ILE A 13 0.86 2.37 -7.28
N GLY A 14 1.06 3.62 -7.66
CA GLY A 14 0.01 4.52 -8.10
C GLY A 14 -0.08 5.81 -7.28
N ALA A 15 -1.23 6.48 -7.34
CA ALA A 15 -1.43 7.78 -6.69
C ALA A 15 -1.54 7.67 -5.16
N LEU A 16 -1.13 8.72 -4.46
CA LEU A 16 -1.24 8.81 -3.00
C LEU A 16 -2.67 8.95 -2.48
N ASP A 17 -3.63 9.21 -3.36
CA ASP A 17 -5.04 9.34 -2.98
C ASP A 17 -5.73 7.99 -2.76
N GLY A 18 -5.04 6.88 -3.07
CA GLY A 18 -5.57 5.55 -2.87
C GLY A 18 -5.58 5.09 -1.42
N VAL A 19 -6.20 3.94 -1.19
CA VAL A 19 -6.38 3.37 0.16
C VAL A 19 -5.75 1.99 0.32
N HIS A 20 -5.21 1.40 -0.75
CA HIS A 20 -4.60 0.08 -0.71
C HIS A 20 -3.09 0.18 -0.62
N THR A 21 -2.52 -0.56 0.32
CA THR A 21 -1.06 -0.72 0.46
C THR A 21 -0.71 -2.19 0.59
N TYR A 22 0.58 -2.49 0.48
CA TYR A 22 1.11 -3.84 0.56
C TYR A 22 2.38 -3.83 1.40
N PRO A 23 2.77 -4.97 2.00
CA PRO A 23 4.11 -5.10 2.57
C PRO A 23 5.16 -4.74 1.51
N MET A 24 6.17 -3.96 1.91
CA MET A 24 7.20 -3.50 0.98
C MET A 24 7.83 -4.69 0.26
N GLY A 25 7.97 -4.57 -1.07
CA GLY A 25 8.58 -5.62 -1.89
C GLY A 25 7.61 -6.70 -2.34
N THR A 26 6.31 -6.59 -2.09
CA THR A 26 5.32 -7.53 -2.63
C THR A 26 5.44 -7.60 -4.15
N PRO A 27 5.62 -8.79 -4.76
CA PRO A 27 5.70 -8.91 -6.22
C PRO A 27 4.44 -8.36 -6.90
N PHE A 28 4.62 -7.77 -8.08
CA PHE A 28 3.51 -7.16 -8.82
C PHE A 28 2.37 -8.15 -9.06
N GLU A 29 2.70 -9.38 -9.46
CA GLU A 29 1.72 -10.44 -9.76
C GLU A 29 0.90 -10.88 -8.54
N HIS A 30 1.33 -10.52 -7.31
CA HIS A 30 0.62 -10.81 -6.08
C HIS A 30 -0.28 -9.67 -5.62
N ARG A 31 -0.33 -8.54 -6.35
CA ARG A 31 -1.07 -7.35 -5.93
C ARG A 31 -2.48 -7.25 -6.50
N SER A 32 -2.83 -8.10 -7.46
CA SER A 32 -4.13 -8.02 -8.16
C SER A 32 -4.37 -6.66 -8.81
N LEU A 33 -3.34 -6.10 -9.45
CA LEU A 33 -3.39 -4.82 -10.14
C LEU A 33 -3.47 -5.02 -11.65
N PRO A 34 -4.12 -4.09 -12.40
CA PRO A 34 -4.12 -4.15 -13.86
C PRO A 34 -2.72 -3.88 -14.42
N PRO A 35 -2.40 -4.41 -15.63
CA PRO A 35 -1.09 -4.17 -16.25
C PRO A 35 -0.74 -2.69 -16.41
N THR A 36 -1.74 -1.82 -16.52
CA THR A 36 -1.56 -0.37 -16.61
C THR A 36 -0.90 0.23 -15.37
N ALA A 37 -0.91 -0.46 -14.23
CA ALA A 37 -0.23 0.01 -13.03
C ALA A 37 1.29 0.02 -13.18
N LEU A 38 1.86 -0.71 -14.15
CA LEU A 38 3.30 -0.72 -14.43
C LEU A 38 3.76 0.39 -15.38
N ARG A 39 2.89 1.34 -15.73
CA ARG A 39 3.27 2.46 -16.58
C ARG A 39 4.33 3.33 -15.89
N PRO A 40 5.28 3.91 -16.67
CA PRO A 40 6.34 4.75 -16.09
C PRO A 40 5.83 5.95 -15.29
N GLU A 41 4.64 6.47 -15.59
CA GLU A 41 4.05 7.58 -14.87
C GLU A 41 3.50 7.21 -13.48
N ASN A 42 3.40 5.92 -13.18
CA ASN A 42 2.97 5.47 -11.86
C ASN A 42 4.18 5.28 -10.94
N ASP A 43 4.21 6.05 -9.87
CA ASP A 43 5.29 5.97 -8.89
C ASP A 43 5.07 4.82 -7.90
N VAL A 44 6.18 4.29 -7.39
CA VAL A 44 6.15 3.40 -6.23
C VAL A 44 6.44 4.26 -5.00
N HIS A 45 5.46 4.35 -4.11
CA HIS A 45 5.59 5.08 -2.85
C HIS A 45 5.89 4.11 -1.72
N LYS A 46 6.83 4.46 -0.87
CA LYS A 46 7.29 3.62 0.25
C LYS A 46 7.04 4.34 1.57
N PHE A 47 6.58 3.59 2.57
CA PHE A 47 6.18 4.15 3.86
C PHE A 47 6.65 3.28 5.01
N LEU A 48 6.77 3.90 6.20
CA LEU A 48 6.86 3.19 7.47
C LEU A 48 5.65 3.56 8.32
N THR A 49 5.09 2.57 8.99
CA THR A 49 3.99 2.81 9.94
C THR A 49 4.50 3.40 11.24
N THR A 50 3.62 4.10 11.97
CA THR A 50 3.93 4.67 13.29
C THR A 50 3.19 3.96 14.42
N GLY A 51 2.35 2.96 14.11
CA GLY A 51 1.47 2.32 15.09
C GLY A 51 0.09 2.96 15.17
N GLN A 52 -0.19 4.01 14.37
CA GLN A 52 -1.46 4.73 14.38
C GLN A 52 -2.27 4.52 13.10
N VAL A 53 -2.14 3.36 12.47
CA VAL A 53 -2.83 3.04 11.23
C VAL A 53 -3.66 1.79 11.41
N ARG A 54 -4.96 1.90 11.19
CA ARG A 54 -5.90 0.78 11.25
C ARG A 54 -6.33 0.39 9.84
N VAL A 55 -6.30 -0.91 9.55
CA VAL A 55 -6.55 -1.42 8.20
C VAL A 55 -7.43 -2.67 8.22
N LEU A 56 -8.05 -2.96 7.07
CA LEU A 56 -8.55 -4.29 6.74
C LEU A 56 -7.43 -5.05 6.06
N VAL A 57 -7.22 -6.29 6.48
CA VAL A 57 -6.24 -7.19 5.88
C VAL A 57 -6.97 -8.18 4.98
N ALA A 58 -6.50 -8.33 3.76
CA ALA A 58 -7.07 -9.27 2.78
C ALA A 58 -5.98 -9.94 1.98
N ILE A 59 -6.28 -11.14 1.47
CA ILE A 59 -5.45 -11.82 0.47
C ILE A 59 -5.95 -11.37 -0.89
N THR A 60 -5.05 -10.91 -1.76
CA THR A 60 -5.43 -10.45 -3.09
C THR A 60 -5.91 -11.60 -3.96
N PRO A 61 -7.01 -11.43 -4.73
CA PRO A 61 -7.49 -12.48 -5.63
C PRO A 61 -6.61 -12.60 -6.87
N ALA A 62 -6.70 -13.76 -7.54
CA ALA A 62 -6.14 -13.91 -8.88
C ALA A 62 -6.92 -13.00 -9.85
N TRP A 63 -6.20 -12.19 -10.63
CA TRP A 63 -6.81 -11.26 -11.56
C TRP A 63 -5.82 -10.86 -12.65
N PHE A 64 -6.33 -10.43 -13.81
CA PHE A 64 -5.52 -9.98 -14.94
C PHE A 64 -4.46 -10.99 -15.37
N GLY A 65 -4.77 -12.30 -15.31
CA GLY A 65 -3.82 -13.36 -15.61
C GLY A 65 -2.71 -13.54 -14.58
N ARG A 66 -2.84 -12.94 -13.40
CA ARG A 66 -1.87 -13.00 -12.31
C ARG A 66 -2.42 -13.82 -11.15
N PRO A 67 -1.56 -14.53 -10.40
CA PRO A 67 -2.02 -15.44 -9.34
C PRO A 67 -2.62 -14.74 -8.11
N GLY A 68 -2.29 -13.47 -7.84
CA GLY A 68 -2.64 -12.83 -6.59
C GLY A 68 -1.88 -13.44 -5.41
N GLY A 69 -2.53 -13.56 -4.25
CA GLY A 69 -1.96 -14.22 -3.08
C GLY A 69 -1.12 -13.33 -2.16
N GLY A 70 -0.94 -12.04 -2.52
CA GLY A 70 -0.28 -11.08 -1.64
C GLY A 70 -1.20 -10.59 -0.52
N ILE A 71 -0.63 -10.02 0.52
CA ILE A 71 -1.39 -9.40 1.60
C ILE A 71 -1.66 -7.94 1.22
N ARG A 72 -2.93 -7.52 1.28
CA ARG A 72 -3.32 -6.14 1.01
C ARG A 72 -3.87 -5.50 2.29
N PHE A 73 -3.36 -4.31 2.60
CA PHE A 73 -3.86 -3.48 3.69
C PHE A 73 -4.71 -2.36 3.12
N THR A 74 -5.99 -2.29 3.49
CA THR A 74 -6.90 -1.25 3.03
C THR A 74 -7.25 -0.32 4.20
N LEU A 75 -7.07 0.99 3.98
CA LEU A 75 -7.42 2.00 4.99
C LEU A 75 -8.93 1.96 5.27
N GLN A 76 -9.30 2.07 6.55
CA GLN A 76 -10.68 1.89 6.99
C GLN A 76 -11.57 3.10 6.76
N GLU A 77 -11.02 4.29 6.78
CA GLU A 77 -11.80 5.51 6.62
C GLU A 77 -11.85 5.89 5.14
N PRO A 78 -13.01 5.77 4.47
CA PRO A 78 -13.09 6.03 3.03
C PRO A 78 -12.69 7.45 2.62
N ALA A 79 -12.83 8.41 3.52
CA ALA A 79 -12.45 9.80 3.28
C ALA A 79 -10.97 10.07 3.51
N THR A 80 -10.23 9.09 4.04
CA THR A 80 -8.81 9.24 4.39
C THR A 80 -7.95 8.40 3.47
N GLY A 81 -7.19 9.02 2.58
CA GLY A 81 -6.21 8.36 1.74
C GLY A 81 -4.82 8.36 2.36
N LEU A 82 -3.87 7.71 1.67
CA LEU A 82 -2.48 7.68 2.11
C LEU A 82 -1.88 9.08 2.24
N ARG A 83 -2.27 10.00 1.36
CA ARG A 83 -1.82 11.40 1.41
C ARG A 83 -2.16 12.04 2.75
N ASP A 84 -3.35 11.80 3.27
CA ASP A 84 -3.79 12.37 4.54
C ASP A 84 -3.02 11.78 5.72
N LEU A 85 -2.72 10.48 5.68
CA LEU A 85 -1.91 9.84 6.72
C LEU A 85 -0.48 10.35 6.74
N VAL A 86 0.11 10.61 5.57
CA VAL A 86 1.44 11.21 5.48
C VAL A 86 1.42 12.64 6.02
N ALA A 87 0.41 13.43 5.63
CA ALA A 87 0.29 14.81 6.09
C ALA A 87 0.11 14.93 7.61
N SER A 88 -0.60 13.98 8.23
CA SER A 88 -0.84 13.96 9.67
C SER A 88 0.29 13.30 10.47
N GLY A 89 1.32 12.76 9.82
CA GLY A 89 2.42 12.05 10.48
C GLY A 89 2.10 10.64 10.93
N ARG A 90 0.94 10.10 10.57
CA ARG A 90 0.56 8.71 10.91
C ARG A 90 1.27 7.68 10.04
N LEU A 91 1.71 8.07 8.85
CA LEU A 91 2.64 7.31 7.99
C LEU A 91 3.84 8.17 7.69
N LEU A 92 5.04 7.58 7.75
CA LEU A 92 6.27 8.24 7.37
C LEU A 92 6.64 7.83 5.95
N ARG A 93 6.84 8.81 5.09
CA ARG A 93 7.28 8.54 3.73
C ARG A 93 8.78 8.26 3.71
N VAL A 94 9.18 7.16 3.08
CA VAL A 94 10.58 6.73 3.04
C VAL A 94 11.11 6.90 1.63
N GLN A 95 12.30 7.51 1.51
CA GLN A 95 13.07 7.48 0.26
C GLN A 95 14.17 6.45 0.40
N VAL A 96 14.19 5.50 -0.54
CA VAL A 96 15.30 4.55 -0.64
C VAL A 96 16.30 5.14 -1.60
N VAL A 97 17.46 5.53 -1.06
CA VAL A 97 18.60 5.98 -1.85
C VAL A 97 19.42 4.74 -2.18
N GLY A 98 19.42 4.38 -3.45
CA GLY A 98 20.16 3.19 -3.86
C GLY A 98 20.72 3.31 -5.22
#